data_3b1efbac217760c11425ff9cecd887fe
#
_entry.id   3b1efbac217760c11425ff9cecd887fe
#
_cell.length_a   1.000
_cell.length_b   1.000
_cell.length_c   1.000
_cell.angle_alpha   90.00
_cell.angle_beta   90.00
_cell.angle_gamma   90.00
#
_symmetry.space_group_name_H-M   'P 1'
#
loop_
_entity.id
_entity.type
_entity.pdbx_description
1 polymer ?
#
loop_
_entity_poly.entity_id
_entity_poly.type
_entity_poly.pdbx_seq_one_letter_code
_entity_poly.pdbx_strand_id
1 'polypeptide(L)'
;MTKMAYESARQAPRSPHRRGRRRRRRNSHYGVLFALIILIIAVIFFGVRGVRSIVGNVVSSNNVLVYQVGNTNAYKNGKTIQVDAAPYRDSQGNGMASISSLCDNLGLELNWDENAKSGTITLKKTVLTIKLSDTNLQVGDATETFASAPVEKNGVVYAPVKDICQALSWQTGEVAAEIGDLIIISQAKKALTDKKIGEITDDALKVLGPAEGQVMSGSIVMRVGSDQLLYEGSTKHMVEEGKKLGAGVLDQD
;
A
#
# COMPACT_ATOMS: atom_id res chain seq x y z
N MET A 1 -42.07 -86.07 56.68
CA MET A 1 -43.44 -85.67 57.03
C MET A 1 -43.81 -84.54 56.05
N THR A 2 -44.58 -84.92 55.10
CA THR A 2 -46.00 -84.64 54.93
C THR A 2 -46.28 -83.26 54.28
N LYS A 3 -46.60 -83.34 53.02
CA LYS A 3 -47.86 -83.01 52.28
C LYS A 3 -48.01 -81.54 51.87
N MET A 4 -48.31 -81.36 50.71
CA MET A 4 -49.41 -81.32 49.72
C MET A 4 -49.45 -79.92 49.16
N ALA A 5 -49.35 -79.68 47.88
CA ALA A 5 -50.28 -79.73 46.78
C ALA A 5 -51.44 -78.73 46.90
N TYR A 6 -51.56 -77.95 45.89
CA TYR A 6 -52.75 -77.69 45.08
C TYR A 6 -52.52 -76.47 44.19
N GLU A 7 -52.32 -76.56 43.00
CA GLU A 7 -53.20 -76.49 41.81
C GLU A 7 -54.25 -75.37 41.83
N SER A 8 -54.19 -74.43 40.97
CA SER A 8 -55.30 -74.07 40.10
C SER A 8 -55.05 -72.85 39.17
N ALA A 9 -55.31 -73.12 37.95
CA ALA A 9 -56.06 -72.37 36.96
C ALA A 9 -55.44 -71.07 36.34
N ARG A 10 -55.01 -71.26 35.16
CA ARG A 10 -55.29 -70.53 33.90
C ARG A 10 -56.03 -69.21 34.03
N GLN A 11 -55.36 -68.17 33.63
CA GLN A 11 -55.98 -67.13 32.82
C GLN A 11 -54.92 -66.47 31.91
N ALA A 12 -55.13 -66.50 30.60
CA ALA A 12 -54.30 -65.87 29.60
C ALA A 12 -54.49 -64.32 29.69
N PRO A 13 -53.42 -63.53 29.70
CA PRO A 13 -53.57 -62.12 29.62
C PRO A 13 -53.53 -61.62 28.18
N ARG A 14 -54.43 -60.71 27.91
CA ARG A 14 -54.66 -59.93 26.72
C ARG A 14 -53.41 -59.17 26.30
N SER A 15 -53.08 -59.22 25.03
CA SER A 15 -52.07 -58.42 24.37
C SER A 15 -52.30 -56.90 24.58
N PRO A 16 -51.31 -56.10 25.01
CA PRO A 16 -51.46 -54.66 25.02
C PRO A 16 -51.26 -54.08 23.63
N HIS A 17 -52.19 -53.31 23.21
CA HIS A 17 -52.19 -52.49 22.01
C HIS A 17 -50.89 -51.71 21.86
N ARG A 18 -50.09 -51.95 20.81
CA ARG A 18 -49.05 -51.07 20.34
C ARG A 18 -49.66 -49.74 19.90
N ARG A 19 -49.63 -48.74 20.76
CA ARG A 19 -49.86 -47.35 20.39
C ARG A 19 -48.67 -46.89 19.52
N GLY A 20 -48.88 -46.86 18.21
CA GLY A 20 -47.95 -46.24 17.27
C GLY A 20 -47.65 -44.81 17.62
N ARG A 21 -46.47 -44.55 18.16
CA ARG A 21 -45.94 -43.17 18.23
C ARG A 21 -45.76 -42.69 16.80
N ARG A 22 -46.77 -41.97 16.28
CA ARG A 22 -46.58 -41.11 15.11
C ARG A 22 -45.50 -40.08 15.48
N ARG A 23 -44.25 -40.33 15.06
CA ARG A 23 -43.21 -39.32 14.99
C ARG A 23 -43.69 -38.23 14.02
N ARG A 24 -44.17 -37.12 14.55
CA ARG A 24 -44.34 -35.88 13.80
C ARG A 24 -42.98 -35.56 13.14
N ARG A 25 -42.86 -35.77 11.83
CA ARG A 25 -41.82 -35.17 11.01
C ARG A 25 -42.03 -33.65 11.09
N ARG A 26 -41.39 -33.05 12.06
CA ARG A 26 -41.34 -31.61 12.21
C ARG A 26 -40.39 -31.12 11.12
N ASN A 27 -40.93 -30.30 10.24
CA ASN A 27 -40.34 -29.70 9.05
C ASN A 27 -38.84 -29.42 9.20
N SER A 28 -38.01 -30.22 8.51
CA SER A 28 -36.57 -30.13 8.44
C SER A 28 -36.11 -28.87 7.62
N HIS A 29 -37.05 -28.12 7.04
CA HIS A 29 -36.71 -26.99 6.20
C HIS A 29 -36.06 -25.82 6.95
N TYR A 30 -36.44 -25.59 8.22
CA TYR A 30 -35.80 -24.54 9.04
C TYR A 30 -34.36 -24.91 9.43
N GLY A 31 -34.05 -26.17 9.63
CA GLY A 31 -32.70 -26.61 9.92
C GLY A 31 -31.77 -26.44 8.72
N VAL A 32 -32.25 -26.73 7.51
CA VAL A 32 -31.47 -26.51 6.27
C VAL A 32 -31.27 -25.02 6.01
N LEU A 33 -32.31 -24.21 6.20
CA LEU A 33 -32.24 -22.76 6.02
C LEU A 33 -31.28 -22.12 7.02
N PHE A 34 -31.28 -22.57 8.28
CA PHE A 34 -30.36 -22.09 9.31
C PHE A 34 -28.91 -22.49 9.01
N ALA A 35 -28.69 -23.73 8.54
CA ALA A 35 -27.37 -24.18 8.13
C ALA A 35 -26.83 -23.37 6.93
N LEU A 36 -27.70 -23.04 5.98
CA LEU A 36 -27.35 -22.23 4.80
C LEU A 36 -26.98 -20.79 5.18
N ILE A 37 -27.71 -20.20 6.12
CA ILE A 37 -27.39 -18.86 6.65
C ILE A 37 -26.06 -18.86 7.39
N ILE A 38 -25.77 -19.88 8.21
CA ILE A 38 -24.47 -20.00 8.90
C ILE A 38 -23.34 -20.15 7.89
N LEU A 39 -23.54 -20.93 6.83
CA LEU A 39 -22.56 -21.13 5.77
C LEU A 39 -22.29 -19.83 5.00
N ILE A 40 -23.32 -19.06 4.68
CA ILE A 40 -23.18 -17.75 4.04
C ILE A 40 -22.43 -16.77 4.95
N ILE A 41 -22.76 -16.73 6.25
CA ILE A 41 -22.05 -15.90 7.23
C ILE A 41 -20.58 -16.34 7.34
N ALA A 42 -20.32 -17.63 7.37
CA ALA A 42 -18.96 -18.18 7.39
C ALA A 42 -18.18 -17.80 6.12
N VAL A 43 -18.78 -17.93 4.93
CA VAL A 43 -18.15 -17.54 3.66
C VAL A 43 -17.86 -16.04 3.64
N ILE A 44 -18.77 -15.19 4.10
CA ILE A 44 -18.55 -13.75 4.20
C ILE A 44 -17.43 -13.45 5.21
N PHE A 45 -17.48 -14.06 6.39
CA PHE A 45 -16.53 -13.77 7.48
C PHE A 45 -15.12 -14.31 7.18
N PHE A 46 -15.02 -15.53 6.63
CA PHE A 46 -13.74 -16.12 6.24
C PHE A 46 -13.26 -15.59 4.87
N GLY A 47 -14.16 -15.34 3.93
CA GLY A 47 -13.83 -14.74 2.63
C GLY A 47 -13.26 -13.34 2.77
N VAL A 48 -13.90 -12.47 3.56
CA VAL A 48 -13.41 -11.10 3.80
C VAL A 48 -12.11 -11.09 4.60
N ARG A 49 -11.94 -11.99 5.58
CA ARG A 49 -10.66 -12.13 6.29
C ARG A 49 -9.57 -12.76 5.44
N GLY A 50 -9.90 -13.76 4.65
CA GLY A 50 -8.96 -14.40 3.71
C GLY A 50 -8.46 -13.45 2.64
N VAL A 51 -9.37 -12.68 2.03
CA VAL A 51 -9.01 -11.67 1.01
C VAL A 51 -8.19 -10.53 1.63
N ARG A 52 -8.54 -10.05 2.83
CA ARG A 52 -7.71 -9.04 3.53
C ARG A 52 -6.33 -9.57 3.90
N SER A 53 -6.21 -10.84 4.29
CA SER A 53 -4.91 -11.46 4.57
C SER A 53 -4.06 -11.65 3.31
N ILE A 54 -4.69 -12.04 2.20
CA ILE A 54 -3.99 -12.22 0.91
C ILE A 54 -3.62 -10.86 0.31
N VAL A 55 -4.53 -9.89 0.29
CA VAL A 55 -4.26 -8.54 -0.20
C VAL A 55 -3.26 -7.81 0.72
N GLY A 56 -3.39 -7.95 2.05
CA GLY A 56 -2.44 -7.38 3.00
C GLY A 56 -1.02 -7.95 2.89
N ASN A 57 -0.88 -9.24 2.57
CA ASN A 57 0.43 -9.86 2.40
C ASN A 57 1.06 -9.64 1.02
N VAL A 58 0.26 -9.47 -0.03
CA VAL A 58 0.75 -9.16 -1.39
C VAL A 58 1.13 -7.68 -1.52
N VAL A 59 0.42 -6.77 -0.84
CA VAL A 59 0.74 -5.33 -0.83
C VAL A 59 1.95 -5.02 0.06
N SER A 60 2.29 -5.88 1.04
CA SER A 60 3.33 -5.61 2.03
C SER A 60 4.77 -5.84 1.57
N SER A 61 5.03 -6.58 0.47
CA SER A 61 6.41 -6.96 0.14
C SER A 61 7.08 -6.16 -0.97
N ASN A 62 6.33 -5.34 -1.71
CA ASN A 62 6.87 -4.61 -2.86
C ASN A 62 6.27 -3.20 -3.05
N ASN A 63 5.85 -2.52 -1.99
CA ASN A 63 5.42 -1.13 -2.12
C ASN A 63 6.66 -0.27 -2.43
N VAL A 64 6.71 0.20 -3.68
CA VAL A 64 7.75 1.11 -4.15
C VAL A 64 7.11 2.44 -4.47
N LEU A 65 7.67 3.49 -3.89
CA LEU A 65 7.33 4.88 -4.17
C LEU A 65 8.60 5.57 -4.68
N VAL A 66 8.52 6.28 -5.79
CA VAL A 66 9.62 7.08 -6.31
C VAL A 66 9.16 8.52 -6.44
N TYR A 67 9.80 9.37 -5.68
CA TYR A 67 9.66 10.80 -5.83
C TYR A 67 10.63 11.33 -6.87
N GLN A 68 10.18 12.27 -7.68
CA GLN A 68 11.01 13.07 -8.54
C GLN A 68 11.19 14.45 -7.91
N VAL A 69 12.43 14.83 -7.66
CA VAL A 69 12.75 16.15 -7.08
C VAL A 69 12.26 17.26 -8.00
N GLY A 70 11.50 18.22 -7.43
CA GLY A 70 10.92 19.33 -8.17
C GLY A 70 9.62 19.02 -8.91
N ASN A 71 9.06 17.80 -8.77
CA ASN A 71 7.82 17.41 -9.46
C ASN A 71 6.76 16.94 -8.47
N THR A 72 5.51 17.33 -8.68
CA THR A 72 4.36 16.83 -7.93
C THR A 72 3.84 15.48 -8.43
N ASN A 73 4.34 14.99 -9.56
CA ASN A 73 4.10 13.63 -10.00
C ASN A 73 5.13 12.70 -9.37
N ALA A 74 4.66 11.57 -8.87
CA ALA A 74 5.48 10.52 -8.30
C ALA A 74 5.06 9.16 -8.89
N TYR A 75 5.97 8.20 -8.87
CA TYR A 75 5.69 6.82 -9.28
C TYR A 75 5.34 5.98 -8.06
N LYS A 76 4.27 5.19 -8.17
CA LYS A 76 3.90 4.20 -7.15
C LYS A 76 3.45 2.90 -7.81
N ASN A 77 4.24 1.84 -7.66
CA ASN A 77 3.87 0.49 -8.13
C ASN A 77 3.37 0.43 -9.59
N GLY A 78 4.08 1.04 -10.51
CA GLY A 78 3.75 1.04 -11.95
C GLY A 78 2.79 2.14 -12.40
N LYS A 79 2.40 3.07 -11.54
CA LYS A 79 1.47 4.15 -11.85
C LYS A 79 2.02 5.50 -11.44
N THR A 80 1.65 6.53 -12.19
CA THR A 80 1.84 7.92 -11.75
C THR A 80 0.78 8.26 -10.72
N ILE A 81 1.20 8.90 -9.65
CA ILE A 81 0.34 9.50 -8.62
C ILE A 81 0.71 10.96 -8.46
N GLN A 82 -0.21 11.75 -7.92
CA GLN A 82 0.06 13.15 -7.58
C GLN A 82 0.30 13.28 -6.09
N VAL A 83 1.31 14.04 -5.70
CA VAL A 83 1.65 14.36 -4.32
C VAL A 83 1.27 15.81 -4.02
N ASP A 84 1.03 16.11 -2.75
CA ASP A 84 0.55 17.41 -2.29
C ASP A 84 1.56 18.54 -2.54
N ALA A 85 2.85 18.21 -2.51
CA ALA A 85 3.92 19.17 -2.75
C ALA A 85 5.17 18.49 -3.33
N ALA A 86 5.86 19.20 -4.22
CA ALA A 86 7.07 18.68 -4.86
C ALA A 86 8.18 18.42 -3.83
N PRO A 87 8.79 17.24 -3.81
CA PRO A 87 9.97 16.99 -3.01
C PRO A 87 11.13 17.83 -3.50
N TYR A 88 12.05 18.17 -2.60
CA TYR A 88 13.22 18.99 -2.95
C TYR A 88 14.47 18.47 -2.23
N ARG A 89 15.63 18.99 -2.63
CA ARG A 89 16.86 18.80 -1.87
C ARG A 89 17.13 20.04 -1.01
N ASP A 90 17.49 19.82 0.24
CA ASP A 90 17.93 20.91 1.11
C ASP A 90 19.35 21.38 0.75
N SER A 91 19.88 22.34 1.51
CA SER A 91 21.23 22.89 1.31
C SER A 91 22.34 21.87 1.58
N GLN A 92 22.04 20.78 2.23
CA GLN A 92 22.98 19.68 2.54
C GLN A 92 22.85 18.52 1.55
N GLY A 93 21.91 18.60 0.60
CA GLY A 93 21.62 17.57 -0.39
C GLY A 93 20.66 16.49 0.07
N ASN A 94 20.06 16.61 1.26
CA ASN A 94 19.10 15.62 1.75
C ASN A 94 17.77 15.72 0.98
N GLY A 95 17.23 14.58 0.62
CA GLY A 95 15.92 14.49 -0.02
C GLY A 95 14.80 14.77 0.97
N MET A 96 14.10 15.89 0.78
CA MET A 96 13.00 16.35 1.61
C MET A 96 11.68 16.11 0.90
N ALA A 97 10.72 15.47 1.58
CA ALA A 97 9.36 15.29 1.05
C ALA A 97 8.30 15.64 2.10
N SER A 98 7.10 15.97 1.61
CA SER A 98 5.94 16.18 2.46
C SER A 98 5.66 14.95 3.31
N ILE A 99 5.54 15.14 4.62
CA ILE A 99 5.24 14.04 5.55
C ILE A 99 3.81 13.51 5.35
N SER A 100 2.86 14.39 5.01
CA SER A 100 1.48 14.00 4.68
C SER A 100 1.47 13.08 3.48
N SER A 101 2.07 13.52 2.38
CA SER A 101 2.17 12.73 1.15
C SER A 101 2.90 11.41 1.34
N LEU A 102 3.98 11.41 2.13
CA LEU A 102 4.72 10.20 2.48
C LEU A 102 3.82 9.20 3.22
N CYS A 103 3.10 9.68 4.22
CA CYS A 103 2.21 8.83 5.04
C CYS A 103 1.05 8.25 4.22
N ASP A 104 0.36 9.08 3.45
CA ASP A 104 -0.78 8.68 2.61
C ASP A 104 -0.37 7.64 1.57
N ASN A 105 0.78 7.86 0.94
CA ASN A 105 1.24 6.96 -0.11
C ASN A 105 1.82 5.65 0.38
N LEU A 106 2.35 5.61 1.60
CA LEU A 106 2.97 4.42 2.16
C LEU A 106 2.12 3.72 3.22
N GLY A 107 0.90 4.24 3.47
CA GLY A 107 -0.05 3.64 4.41
C GLY A 107 0.39 3.78 5.86
N LEU A 108 0.95 4.93 6.19
CA LEU A 108 1.28 5.34 7.55
C LEU A 108 0.13 6.20 8.10
N GLU A 109 -0.06 6.16 9.39
CA GLU A 109 -0.98 7.06 10.08
C GLU A 109 -0.21 8.28 10.58
N LEU A 110 -0.64 9.48 10.17
CA LEU A 110 -0.08 10.74 10.59
C LEU A 110 -1.05 11.45 11.54
N ASN A 111 -0.58 11.82 12.70
CA ASN A 111 -1.29 12.71 13.63
C ASN A 111 -0.41 13.94 13.89
N TRP A 112 -0.81 15.07 13.32
CA TRP A 112 -0.08 16.34 13.40
C TRP A 112 -0.78 17.31 14.33
N ASP A 113 -0.04 17.92 15.28
CA ASP A 113 -0.52 19.00 16.15
C ASP A 113 0.07 20.33 15.68
N GLU A 114 -0.79 21.16 15.10
CA GLU A 114 -0.41 22.48 14.60
C GLU A 114 0.05 23.45 15.70
N ASN A 115 -0.45 23.28 16.91
CA ASN A 115 -0.07 24.17 18.04
C ASN A 115 1.29 23.78 18.61
N ALA A 116 1.53 22.47 18.76
CA ALA A 116 2.81 21.95 19.23
C ALA A 116 3.89 21.95 18.15
N LYS A 117 3.49 22.15 16.87
CA LYS A 117 4.37 22.02 15.69
C LYS A 117 5.11 20.70 15.70
N SER A 118 4.42 19.65 16.06
CA SER A 118 4.94 18.28 16.17
C SER A 118 3.89 17.27 15.76
N GLY A 119 4.33 16.07 15.42
CA GLY A 119 3.39 15.01 15.04
C GLY A 119 3.97 13.62 15.25
N THR A 120 3.08 12.65 15.19
CA THR A 120 3.44 11.23 15.25
C THR A 120 3.12 10.54 13.93
N ILE A 121 4.04 9.71 13.47
CA ILE A 121 3.88 8.81 12.34
C ILE A 121 3.83 7.40 12.89
N THR A 122 2.75 6.68 12.61
CA THR A 122 2.53 5.35 13.16
C THR A 122 2.52 4.29 12.05
N LEU A 123 3.32 3.26 12.23
CA LEU A 123 3.31 2.03 11.43
C LEU A 123 3.14 0.82 12.36
N LYS A 124 1.96 0.27 12.44
CA LYS A 124 1.61 -0.87 13.33
C LYS A 124 1.93 -0.57 14.80
N LYS A 125 3.09 -1.02 15.31
CA LYS A 125 3.57 -0.81 16.69
C LYS A 125 4.70 0.21 16.78
N THR A 126 5.24 0.64 15.65
CA THR A 126 6.31 1.64 15.60
C THR A 126 5.69 3.03 15.54
N VAL A 127 6.08 3.88 16.47
CA VAL A 127 5.66 5.28 16.55
C VAL A 127 6.90 6.14 16.41
N LEU A 128 6.90 7.02 15.43
CA LEU A 128 7.91 8.06 15.25
C LEU A 128 7.31 9.37 15.72
N THR A 129 8.03 10.13 16.53
CA THR A 129 7.64 11.51 16.87
C THR A 129 8.64 12.48 16.26
N ILE A 130 8.10 13.45 15.54
CA ILE A 130 8.85 14.48 14.83
C ILE A 130 8.39 15.89 15.28
N LYS A 131 9.29 16.85 15.24
CA LYS A 131 9.00 18.22 15.58
C LYS A 131 9.68 19.18 14.61
N LEU A 132 9.00 20.27 14.25
CA LEU A 132 9.58 21.30 13.40
C LEU A 132 10.83 21.89 14.01
N SER A 133 11.83 22.11 13.18
CA SER A 133 13.12 22.72 13.54
C SER A 133 13.91 21.95 14.60
N ASP A 134 13.54 20.70 14.86
CA ASP A 134 14.25 19.81 15.78
C ASP A 134 14.85 18.63 15.00
N THR A 135 16.14 18.37 15.21
CA THR A 135 16.81 17.23 14.58
C THR A 135 16.59 15.91 15.32
N ASN A 136 15.94 15.91 16.47
CA ASN A 136 15.63 14.69 17.20
C ASN A 136 14.43 13.98 16.55
N LEU A 137 14.62 12.71 16.20
CA LEU A 137 13.59 11.79 15.76
C LEU A 137 13.38 10.76 16.87
N GLN A 138 12.23 10.85 17.54
CA GLN A 138 11.90 9.84 18.56
C GLN A 138 11.34 8.59 17.89
N VAL A 139 11.92 7.42 18.18
CA VAL A 139 11.50 6.11 17.65
C VAL A 139 11.13 5.21 18.83
N GLY A 140 9.85 5.21 19.23
CA GLY A 140 9.42 4.61 20.49
C GLY A 140 10.17 5.23 21.67
N ASP A 141 10.96 4.45 22.39
CA ASP A 141 11.78 4.92 23.54
C ASP A 141 13.18 5.38 23.14
N ALA A 142 13.60 5.17 21.89
CA ALA A 142 14.91 5.58 21.38
C ALA A 142 14.85 6.96 20.71
N THR A 143 15.97 7.66 20.72
CA THR A 143 16.12 8.93 19.98
C THR A 143 17.18 8.73 18.91
N GLU A 144 16.80 9.00 17.66
CA GLU A 144 17.70 9.07 16.51
C GLU A 144 17.88 10.55 16.10
N THR A 145 18.74 10.81 15.14
CA THR A 145 19.00 12.18 14.69
C THR A 145 18.72 12.30 13.21
N PHE A 146 17.89 13.23 12.82
CA PHE A 146 17.69 13.62 11.42
C PHE A 146 18.97 14.26 10.85
N ALA A 147 19.26 13.96 9.61
CA ALA A 147 20.31 14.63 8.85
C ALA A 147 20.01 16.13 8.69
N SER A 148 18.72 16.49 8.58
CA SER A 148 18.20 17.85 8.57
C SER A 148 16.90 17.94 9.35
N ALA A 149 16.69 19.00 10.09
CA ALA A 149 15.44 19.21 10.83
C ALA A 149 14.23 19.30 9.88
N PRO A 150 13.07 18.75 10.28
CA PRO A 150 11.81 19.02 9.57
C PRO A 150 11.50 20.50 9.48
N VAL A 151 11.00 20.95 8.33
CA VAL A 151 10.69 22.35 8.06
C VAL A 151 9.30 22.50 7.47
N GLU A 152 8.68 23.64 7.74
CA GLU A 152 7.42 24.03 7.11
C GLU A 152 7.68 25.03 5.98
N LYS A 153 7.14 24.75 4.79
CA LYS A 153 7.18 25.65 3.63
C LYS A 153 5.79 25.72 3.02
N ASN A 154 5.24 26.91 2.91
CA ASN A 154 3.91 27.15 2.33
C ASN A 154 2.79 26.30 2.96
N GLY A 155 2.85 26.07 4.29
CA GLY A 155 1.88 25.25 5.01
C GLY A 155 2.07 23.74 4.86
N VAL A 156 3.13 23.29 4.18
CA VAL A 156 3.48 21.87 4.04
C VAL A 156 4.70 21.56 4.91
N VAL A 157 4.60 20.51 5.71
CA VAL A 157 5.71 20.03 6.53
C VAL A 157 6.54 19.01 5.76
N TYR A 158 7.82 19.31 5.59
CA TYR A 158 8.79 18.46 4.92
C TYR A 158 9.75 17.85 5.94
N ALA A 159 10.13 16.60 5.71
CA ALA A 159 11.15 15.94 6.51
C ALA A 159 12.09 15.10 5.62
N PRO A 160 13.31 14.77 6.12
CA PRO A 160 14.24 13.91 5.42
C PRO A 160 13.66 12.51 5.20
N VAL A 161 13.47 12.15 3.94
CA VAL A 161 12.85 10.87 3.56
C VAL A 161 13.68 9.69 4.05
N LYS A 162 15.00 9.78 3.91
CA LYS A 162 15.94 8.70 4.26
C LYS A 162 15.83 8.33 5.73
N ASP A 163 15.81 9.32 6.60
CA ASP A 163 15.83 9.08 8.05
C ASP A 163 14.51 8.46 8.53
N ILE A 164 13.36 8.96 8.03
CA ILE A 164 12.05 8.36 8.31
C ILE A 164 12.02 6.89 7.85
N CYS A 165 12.52 6.63 6.64
CA CYS A 165 12.55 5.27 6.11
C CYS A 165 13.48 4.35 6.92
N GLN A 166 14.63 4.83 7.35
CA GLN A 166 15.56 4.07 8.21
C GLN A 166 14.92 3.71 9.54
N ALA A 167 14.26 4.68 10.19
CA ALA A 167 13.54 4.46 11.45
C ALA A 167 12.42 3.42 11.31
N LEU A 168 11.81 3.31 10.12
CA LEU A 168 10.81 2.30 9.78
C LEU A 168 11.42 0.99 9.26
N SER A 169 12.74 0.85 9.23
CA SER A 169 13.47 -0.28 8.64
C SER A 169 13.14 -0.51 7.15
N TRP A 170 12.86 0.55 6.42
CA TRP A 170 12.65 0.56 4.99
C TRP A 170 13.93 0.93 4.24
N GLN A 171 13.95 0.64 2.96
CA GLN A 171 15.11 0.90 2.11
C GLN A 171 14.88 2.14 1.26
N THR A 172 15.95 2.91 1.08
CA THR A 172 15.95 4.07 0.18
C THR A 172 17.08 3.96 -0.82
N GLY A 173 16.88 4.54 -2.00
CA GLY A 173 17.89 4.72 -3.02
C GLY A 173 17.74 6.11 -3.63
N GLU A 174 18.82 6.65 -4.15
CA GLU A 174 18.81 7.93 -4.85
C GLU A 174 19.52 7.76 -6.19
N VAL A 175 18.95 8.32 -7.24
CA VAL A 175 19.45 8.22 -8.61
C VAL A 175 19.33 9.56 -9.29
N ALA A 176 20.42 10.04 -9.88
CA ALA A 176 20.37 11.11 -10.86
C ALA A 176 19.91 10.53 -12.19
N ALA A 177 18.70 10.86 -12.62
CA ALA A 177 18.13 10.41 -13.89
C ALA A 177 18.01 11.57 -14.88
N GLU A 178 17.78 11.24 -16.15
CA GLU A 178 17.59 12.24 -17.21
C GLU A 178 16.45 13.23 -16.93
N ILE A 179 15.40 12.75 -16.23
CA ILE A 179 14.24 13.57 -15.85
C ILE A 179 14.44 14.32 -14.52
N GLY A 180 15.61 14.26 -13.91
CA GLY A 180 15.93 14.85 -12.60
C GLY A 180 16.21 13.79 -11.54
N ASP A 181 16.55 14.24 -10.35
CA ASP A 181 16.88 13.38 -9.24
C ASP A 181 15.66 12.59 -8.76
N LEU A 182 15.86 11.29 -8.57
CA LEU A 182 14.84 10.40 -8.05
C LEU A 182 15.19 9.95 -6.63
N ILE A 183 14.19 9.93 -5.75
CA ILE A 183 14.26 9.37 -4.40
C ILE A 183 13.37 8.13 -4.36
N ILE A 184 14.01 6.97 -4.28
CA ILE A 184 13.34 5.67 -4.29
C ILE A 184 13.10 5.23 -2.85
N ILE A 185 11.89 4.82 -2.55
CA ILE A 185 11.49 4.25 -1.26
C ILE A 185 10.93 2.85 -1.50
N SER A 186 11.42 1.88 -0.75
CA SER A 186 10.92 0.50 -0.79
C SER A 186 10.62 0.01 0.62
N GLN A 187 9.41 -0.48 0.82
CA GLN A 187 9.00 -1.12 2.08
C GLN A 187 9.59 -2.53 2.27
N ALA A 188 10.42 -2.98 1.34
CA ALA A 188 11.11 -4.26 1.46
C ALA A 188 12.15 -4.21 2.58
N LYS A 189 12.25 -5.29 3.36
CA LYS A 189 13.29 -5.42 4.40
C LYS A 189 14.69 -5.69 3.81
N LYS A 190 14.73 -6.24 2.59
CA LYS A 190 15.98 -6.57 1.91
C LYS A 190 16.56 -5.31 1.27
N ALA A 191 17.83 -5.11 1.43
CA ALA A 191 18.55 -3.99 0.82
C ALA A 191 18.30 -3.89 -0.69
N LEU A 192 18.13 -2.68 -1.16
CA LEU A 192 18.08 -2.39 -2.58
C LEU A 192 19.47 -2.61 -3.20
N THR A 193 19.54 -3.51 -4.15
CA THR A 193 20.75 -3.69 -4.97
C THR A 193 20.75 -2.70 -6.13
N ASP A 194 21.92 -2.37 -6.68
CA ASP A 194 22.03 -1.48 -7.85
C ASP A 194 21.15 -1.96 -9.02
N LYS A 195 21.11 -3.28 -9.26
CA LYS A 195 20.22 -3.87 -10.25
C LYS A 195 18.76 -3.54 -9.98
N LYS A 196 18.31 -3.67 -8.71
CA LYS A 196 16.91 -3.40 -8.35
C LYS A 196 16.58 -1.92 -8.41
N ILE A 197 17.52 -1.06 -8.04
CA ILE A 197 17.42 0.39 -8.21
C ILE A 197 17.25 0.71 -9.70
N GLY A 198 18.07 0.14 -10.59
CA GLY A 198 17.95 0.31 -12.04
C GLY A 198 16.58 -0.13 -12.58
N GLU A 199 16.10 -1.32 -12.21
CA GLU A 199 14.77 -1.80 -12.62
C GLU A 199 13.64 -0.86 -12.17
N ILE A 200 13.69 -0.35 -10.95
CA ILE A 200 12.70 0.60 -10.42
C ILE A 200 12.78 1.94 -11.15
N THR A 201 13.99 2.41 -11.42
CA THR A 201 14.24 3.64 -12.18
C THR A 201 13.68 3.52 -13.60
N ASP A 202 14.00 2.44 -14.32
CA ASP A 202 13.47 2.19 -15.66
C ASP A 202 11.93 2.16 -15.68
N ASP A 203 11.31 1.55 -14.66
CA ASP A 203 9.86 1.50 -14.56
C ASP A 203 9.26 2.89 -14.24
N ALA A 204 9.93 3.68 -13.40
CA ALA A 204 9.50 5.04 -13.08
C ALA A 204 9.63 5.97 -14.30
N LEU A 205 10.73 5.86 -15.07
CA LEU A 205 10.95 6.65 -16.28
C LEU A 205 9.92 6.40 -17.39
N LYS A 206 9.25 5.24 -17.39
CA LYS A 206 8.17 4.96 -18.36
C LYS A 206 6.92 5.81 -18.17
N VAL A 207 6.70 6.30 -16.94
CA VAL A 207 5.46 6.97 -16.55
C VAL A 207 5.65 8.39 -16.00
N LEU A 208 6.86 8.74 -15.55
CA LEU A 208 7.22 10.08 -15.12
C LEU A 208 7.80 10.86 -16.31
N GLY A 209 7.37 12.10 -16.44
CA GLY A 209 7.96 13.08 -17.36
C GLY A 209 9.01 13.95 -16.66
N PRO A 210 9.63 14.90 -17.35
CA PRO A 210 10.54 15.86 -16.74
C PRO A 210 9.86 16.67 -15.65
N ALA A 211 10.62 17.13 -14.66
CA ALA A 211 10.13 18.04 -13.63
C ALA A 211 9.75 19.38 -14.26
N GLU A 212 8.77 20.06 -13.67
CA GLU A 212 8.33 21.36 -14.16
C GLU A 212 9.50 22.36 -14.20
N GLY A 213 9.69 22.99 -15.36
CA GLY A 213 10.78 23.95 -15.60
C GLY A 213 12.16 23.31 -15.85
N GLN A 214 12.26 21.98 -15.89
CA GLN A 214 13.51 21.30 -16.23
C GLN A 214 13.68 21.20 -17.74
N VAL A 215 14.73 21.84 -18.25
CA VAL A 215 15.14 21.70 -19.67
C VAL A 215 16.04 20.47 -19.77
N MET A 216 15.62 19.49 -20.55
CA MET A 216 16.42 18.30 -20.82
C MET A 216 17.46 18.62 -21.91
N SER A 217 18.65 18.04 -21.79
CA SER A 217 19.66 18.13 -22.86
C SER A 217 19.26 17.21 -24.01
N GLY A 218 18.48 17.71 -24.93
CA GLY A 218 17.96 17.03 -26.09
C GLY A 218 16.52 17.40 -26.31
N SER A 219 16.25 18.08 -27.39
CA SER A 219 14.90 18.41 -27.83
C SER A 219 14.57 17.59 -29.07
N ILE A 220 13.38 17.04 -29.12
CA ILE A 220 12.86 16.38 -30.30
C ILE A 220 11.73 17.23 -30.86
N VAL A 221 11.83 17.55 -32.16
CA VAL A 221 10.75 18.19 -32.89
C VAL A 221 9.82 17.11 -33.40
N MET A 222 8.60 17.04 -32.87
CA MET A 222 7.56 16.17 -33.39
C MET A 222 6.70 16.94 -34.41
N ARG A 223 6.45 16.33 -35.56
CA ARG A 223 5.50 16.86 -36.53
C ARG A 223 4.20 16.06 -36.46
N VAL A 224 3.11 16.73 -36.13
CA VAL A 224 1.77 16.19 -36.16
C VAL A 224 0.97 16.92 -37.22
N GLY A 225 0.76 16.30 -38.37
CA GLY A 225 0.17 16.96 -39.53
C GLY A 225 1.06 18.07 -40.06
N SER A 226 0.55 19.31 -40.12
CA SER A 226 1.29 20.50 -40.49
C SER A 226 2.00 21.18 -39.32
N ASP A 227 1.71 20.79 -38.10
CA ASP A 227 2.19 21.45 -36.89
C ASP A 227 3.49 20.80 -36.40
N GLN A 228 4.39 21.64 -35.92
CA GLN A 228 5.61 21.23 -35.24
C GLN A 228 5.44 21.48 -33.75
N LEU A 229 5.62 20.43 -32.96
CA LEU A 229 5.62 20.50 -31.52
C LEU A 229 7.02 20.24 -31.01
N LEU A 230 7.57 21.20 -30.30
CA LEU A 230 8.81 21.01 -29.54
C LEU A 230 8.45 20.28 -28.25
N TYR A 231 9.06 19.14 -28.04
CA TYR A 231 8.87 18.35 -26.82
C TYR A 231 10.21 18.20 -26.10
N GLU A 232 10.20 18.53 -24.81
CA GLU A 232 11.37 18.40 -23.95
C GLU A 232 11.15 17.26 -22.98
N GLY A 233 12.01 16.26 -22.97
CA GLY A 233 11.89 15.09 -22.12
C GLY A 233 12.92 14.00 -22.46
N SER A 234 12.84 12.82 -21.86
CA SER A 234 13.76 11.75 -22.24
C SER A 234 13.50 11.30 -23.67
N THR A 235 14.55 11.19 -24.47
CA THR A 235 14.50 10.81 -25.89
C THR A 235 13.69 9.55 -26.13
N LYS A 236 13.86 8.54 -25.28
CA LYS A 236 13.13 7.27 -25.39
C LYS A 236 11.63 7.44 -25.20
N HIS A 237 11.22 8.17 -24.16
CA HIS A 237 9.80 8.43 -23.87
C HIS A 237 9.14 9.26 -24.97
N MET A 238 9.82 10.28 -25.46
CA MET A 238 9.35 11.11 -26.56
C MET A 238 9.12 10.32 -27.86
N VAL A 239 10.04 9.42 -28.20
CA VAL A 239 9.91 8.55 -29.37
C VAL A 239 8.69 7.62 -29.22
N GLU A 240 8.46 7.08 -28.03
CA GLU A 240 7.30 6.23 -27.76
C GLU A 240 5.98 7.01 -27.85
N GLU A 241 5.91 8.19 -27.25
CA GLU A 241 4.72 9.06 -27.34
C GLU A 241 4.50 9.58 -28.77
N GLY A 242 5.56 9.97 -29.47
CA GLY A 242 5.47 10.36 -30.87
C GLY A 242 4.94 9.24 -31.76
N LYS A 243 5.34 8.00 -31.54
CA LYS A 243 4.80 6.82 -32.23
C LYS A 243 3.32 6.60 -31.93
N LYS A 244 2.88 6.75 -30.69
CA LYS A 244 1.46 6.65 -30.31
C LYS A 244 0.60 7.68 -31.00
N LEU A 245 1.12 8.90 -31.18
CA LEU A 245 0.43 9.99 -31.85
C LEU A 245 0.53 9.91 -33.38
N GLY A 246 1.23 8.92 -33.95
CA GLY A 246 1.48 8.82 -35.39
C GLY A 246 2.37 9.91 -35.93
N ALA A 247 3.14 10.58 -35.09
CA ALA A 247 4.03 11.65 -35.47
C ALA A 247 5.36 11.12 -36.04
N GLY A 248 5.90 11.76 -37.07
CA GLY A 248 7.28 11.57 -37.51
C GLY A 248 8.22 12.27 -36.53
N VAL A 249 9.19 11.56 -35.99
CA VAL A 249 10.21 12.13 -35.10
C VAL A 249 11.39 12.57 -35.96
N LEU A 250 11.75 13.85 -35.88
CA LEU A 250 12.93 14.40 -36.50
C LEU A 250 13.99 14.62 -35.42
N ASP A 251 15.09 13.89 -35.48
CA ASP A 251 16.31 14.20 -34.71
C ASP A 251 16.86 15.55 -35.20
N GLN A 252 17.11 16.45 -34.25
CA GLN A 252 17.91 17.63 -34.52
C GLN A 252 19.30 17.36 -33.97
N ASP A 253 20.26 17.22 -34.87
CA ASP A 253 21.69 17.23 -34.55
C ASP A 253 22.14 18.60 -33.99
#